data_3284b27839a33b3801edbbdf9476115c
#
_entry.id   3284b27839a33b3801edbbdf9476115c
#
_cell.length_a   1.000
_cell.length_b   1.000
_cell.length_c   1.000
_cell.angle_alpha   90.00
_cell.angle_beta   90.00
_cell.angle_gamma   90.00
#
_symmetry.space_group_name_H-M   'P 1'
#
loop_
_entity.id
_entity.type
_entity.pdbx_description
1 polymer ?
#
loop_
_entity_poly.entity_id
_entity_poly.type
_entity_poly.pdbx_seq_one_letter_code
_entity_poly.pdbx_strand_id
1 'polypeptide(L)'
;MPLVRIDHSEARTNSAEVANAVHDAIVAVYGIPARDRFQVVTARPAATIIAEDAGLGFERTDPVIIQIFTQRGRSNDQKQALYSEIASRLATVGVAGEDVFIGYVENGPQDWSFGFGRAQYLTGELAVPAQPAVSA
;
A
#
# COMPACT_ATOMS: atom_id res chain seq x y z
N MET A 1 7.39 -7.10 4.37
CA MET A 1 6.78 -6.16 5.34
C MET A 1 6.35 -4.90 4.64
N PRO A 2 5.09 -4.59 4.53
CA PRO A 2 4.67 -3.28 4.05
C PRO A 2 4.29 -2.35 5.20
N LEU A 3 4.79 -1.12 5.12
CA LEU A 3 4.18 0.00 5.83
C LEU A 3 3.34 0.76 4.81
N VAL A 4 2.06 0.93 5.08
CA VAL A 4 1.13 1.58 4.18
C VAL A 4 0.59 2.85 4.83
N ARG A 5 0.69 3.96 4.11
CA ARG A 5 0.07 5.22 4.51
C ARG A 5 -1.04 5.55 3.52
N ILE A 6 -2.21 5.86 4.04
CA ILE A 6 -3.40 6.15 3.23
C ILE A 6 -3.94 7.51 3.66
N ASP A 7 -4.06 8.42 2.72
CA ASP A 7 -4.70 9.71 2.93
C ASP A 7 -5.99 9.77 2.09
N HIS A 8 -7.08 10.16 2.70
CA HIS A 8 -8.36 10.37 2.03
C HIS A 8 -9.09 11.56 2.64
N SER A 9 -10.13 12.06 1.97
CA SER A 9 -10.92 13.16 2.49
C SER A 9 -11.79 12.76 3.66
N GLU A 10 -12.14 13.71 4.51
CA GLU A 10 -13.09 13.53 5.61
C GLU A 10 -14.51 13.18 5.13
N ALA A 11 -14.79 13.40 3.84
CA ALA A 11 -16.07 13.00 3.24
C ALA A 11 -16.21 11.47 3.17
N ARG A 12 -15.10 10.73 3.15
CA ARG A 12 -15.11 9.27 3.27
C ARG A 12 -15.12 8.90 4.75
N THR A 13 -16.18 8.23 5.19
CA THR A 13 -16.37 7.84 6.58
C THR A 13 -16.02 6.38 6.88
N ASN A 14 -15.48 5.68 5.89
CA ASN A 14 -15.20 4.25 5.94
C ASN A 14 -13.70 3.92 5.94
N SER A 15 -12.91 4.66 6.73
CA SER A 15 -11.44 4.48 6.80
C SER A 15 -11.02 3.03 7.06
N ALA A 16 -11.70 2.33 7.97
CA ALA A 16 -11.37 0.95 8.29
C ALA A 16 -11.59 0.01 7.09
N GLU A 17 -12.66 0.20 6.34
CA GLU A 17 -12.95 -0.60 5.15
C GLU A 17 -11.92 -0.34 4.04
N VAL A 18 -11.53 0.91 3.86
CA VAL A 18 -10.47 1.29 2.90
C VAL A 18 -9.14 0.62 3.30
N ALA A 19 -8.77 0.70 4.57
CA ALA A 19 -7.55 0.08 5.08
C ALA A 19 -7.58 -1.45 4.89
N ASN A 20 -8.70 -2.09 5.21
CA ASN A 20 -8.86 -3.53 5.03
C ASN A 20 -8.74 -3.94 3.55
N ALA A 21 -9.35 -3.20 2.65
CA ALA A 21 -9.29 -3.49 1.22
C ALA A 21 -7.84 -3.46 0.70
N VAL A 22 -7.06 -2.47 1.11
CA VAL A 22 -5.65 -2.37 0.72
C VAL A 22 -4.84 -3.52 1.31
N HIS A 23 -5.01 -3.82 2.58
CA HIS A 23 -4.29 -4.91 3.24
C HIS A 23 -4.63 -6.27 2.62
N ASP A 24 -5.90 -6.54 2.40
CA ASP A 24 -6.35 -7.81 1.81
C ASP A 24 -5.81 -7.99 0.38
N ALA A 25 -5.68 -6.91 -0.38
CA ALA A 25 -5.04 -6.95 -1.68
C ALA A 25 -3.56 -7.37 -1.60
N ILE A 26 -2.82 -6.80 -0.65
CA ILE A 26 -1.41 -7.13 -0.44
C ILE A 26 -1.25 -8.60 -0.03
N VAL A 27 -2.07 -9.07 0.89
CA VAL A 27 -2.08 -10.48 1.31
C VAL A 27 -2.38 -11.40 0.13
N ALA A 28 -3.41 -11.07 -0.66
CA ALA A 28 -3.82 -11.89 -1.79
C ALA A 28 -2.75 -11.99 -2.88
N VAL A 29 -2.09 -10.89 -3.22
CA VAL A 29 -1.12 -10.84 -4.31
C VAL A 29 0.29 -11.25 -3.87
N TYR A 30 0.73 -10.80 -2.71
CA TYR A 30 2.09 -11.05 -2.22
C TYR A 30 2.21 -12.26 -1.30
N GLY A 31 1.10 -12.81 -0.82
CA GLY A 31 1.12 -13.98 0.04
C GLY A 31 1.76 -13.74 1.41
N ILE A 32 1.76 -12.51 1.89
CA ILE A 32 2.28 -12.20 3.22
C ILE A 32 1.33 -12.69 4.32
N PRO A 33 1.84 -12.93 5.54
CA PRO A 33 0.96 -13.24 6.67
C PRO A 33 -0.02 -12.10 6.95
N ALA A 34 -1.25 -12.45 7.34
CA ALA A 34 -2.29 -11.44 7.63
C ALA A 34 -1.89 -10.48 8.76
N ARG A 35 -1.08 -10.92 9.71
CA ARG A 35 -0.58 -10.09 10.82
C ARG A 35 0.62 -9.22 10.44
N ASP A 36 1.16 -9.39 9.27
CA ASP A 36 2.18 -8.52 8.71
C ASP A 36 1.53 -7.25 8.19
N ARG A 37 0.99 -6.47 9.12
CA ARG A 37 0.12 -5.34 8.82
C ARG A 37 0.53 -4.12 9.62
N PHE A 38 0.97 -3.09 8.89
CA PHE A 38 1.33 -1.78 9.44
C PHE A 38 0.72 -0.72 8.56
N GLN A 39 -0.26 0.01 9.10
CA GLN A 39 -1.02 1.00 8.36
C GLN A 39 -1.25 2.25 9.19
N VAL A 40 -1.16 3.39 8.53
CA VAL A 40 -1.63 4.67 9.07
C VAL A 40 -2.63 5.23 8.07
N VAL A 41 -3.86 5.45 8.52
CA VAL A 41 -4.92 6.03 7.69
C VAL A 41 -5.26 7.40 8.26
N THR A 42 -5.24 8.41 7.41
CA THR A 42 -5.51 9.79 7.83
C THR A 42 -6.63 10.37 6.98
N ALA A 43 -7.72 10.78 7.66
CA ALA A 43 -8.78 11.58 7.06
C ALA A 43 -8.37 13.06 7.14
N ARG A 44 -8.45 13.76 6.01
CA ARG A 44 -8.02 15.15 5.88
C ARG A 44 -9.12 16.02 5.29
N PRO A 45 -9.10 17.33 5.51
CA PRO A 45 -9.96 18.24 4.76
C PRO A 45 -9.74 18.03 3.24
N ALA A 46 -10.82 17.89 2.48
CA ALA A 46 -10.74 17.56 1.05
C ALA A 46 -9.84 18.51 0.26
N ALA A 47 -9.84 19.79 0.61
CA ALA A 47 -9.01 20.80 -0.06
C ALA A 47 -7.50 20.59 0.16
N THR A 48 -7.08 19.76 1.11
CA THR A 48 -5.67 19.47 1.38
C THR A 48 -5.14 18.26 0.61
N ILE A 49 -6.00 17.54 -0.09
CA ILE A 49 -5.62 16.43 -0.96
C ILE A 49 -5.74 16.89 -2.40
N ILE A 50 -4.60 17.04 -3.05
CA ILE A 50 -4.52 17.54 -4.43
C ILE A 50 -3.91 16.42 -5.27
N ALA A 51 -4.70 15.88 -6.20
CA ALA A 51 -4.25 14.86 -7.12
C ALA A 51 -4.89 15.09 -8.47
N GLU A 52 -4.06 15.30 -9.47
CA GLU A 52 -4.47 15.50 -10.85
C GLU A 52 -4.23 14.22 -11.66
N ASP A 53 -4.31 14.28 -12.96
CA ASP A 53 -4.35 13.10 -13.83
C ASP A 53 -3.00 12.68 -14.41
N ALA A 54 -1.92 13.32 -14.03
CA ALA A 54 -0.59 13.10 -14.59
C ALA A 54 -0.53 13.23 -16.14
N GLY A 55 -1.48 13.96 -16.72
CA GLY A 55 -1.57 14.10 -18.17
C GLY A 55 -2.30 12.95 -18.88
N LEU A 56 -2.95 12.06 -18.13
CA LEU A 56 -3.64 10.90 -18.71
C LEU A 56 -5.06 11.20 -19.22
N GLY A 57 -5.62 12.39 -18.91
CA GLY A 57 -6.87 12.86 -19.48
C GLY A 57 -8.13 12.38 -18.78
N PHE A 58 -8.06 12.10 -17.48
CA PHE A 58 -9.24 11.77 -16.66
C PHE A 58 -9.35 12.70 -15.45
N GLU A 59 -10.54 12.78 -14.86
CA GLU A 59 -10.79 13.55 -13.64
C GLU A 59 -10.97 12.65 -12.44
N ARG A 60 -10.42 13.09 -11.29
CA ARG A 60 -10.65 12.47 -9.98
C ARG A 60 -11.74 13.23 -9.24
N THR A 61 -12.59 12.51 -8.53
CA THR A 61 -13.68 13.11 -7.75
C THR A 61 -13.29 13.25 -6.28
N ASP A 62 -12.74 12.19 -5.68
CA ASP A 62 -12.38 12.15 -4.28
C ASP A 62 -11.19 11.21 -4.09
N PRO A 63 -9.97 11.69 -4.41
CA PRO A 63 -8.79 10.84 -4.50
C PRO A 63 -8.39 10.24 -3.16
N VAL A 64 -7.89 9.01 -3.24
CA VAL A 64 -7.24 8.28 -2.15
C VAL A 64 -5.77 8.10 -2.55
N ILE A 65 -4.87 8.63 -1.74
CA ILE A 65 -3.43 8.53 -1.97
C ILE A 65 -2.88 7.44 -1.06
N ILE A 66 -2.23 6.46 -1.66
CA ILE A 66 -1.67 5.30 -0.98
C ILE A 66 -0.17 5.27 -1.21
N GLN A 67 0.60 5.25 -0.14
CA GLN A 67 2.05 5.05 -0.17
C GLN A 67 2.38 3.69 0.42
N ILE A 68 3.09 2.87 -0.34
CA ILE A 68 3.50 1.54 0.08
C ILE A 68 5.02 1.52 0.19
N PHE A 69 5.52 1.33 1.41
CA PHE A 69 6.94 1.14 1.68
C PHE A 69 7.15 -0.34 1.96
N THR A 70 7.93 -1.01 1.16
CA THR A 70 8.11 -2.45 1.31
C THR A 70 9.48 -2.89 0.79
N GLN A 71 9.85 -4.11 1.14
CA GLN A 71 11.11 -4.70 0.78
C GLN A 71 11.17 -4.98 -0.72
N ARG A 72 12.33 -4.73 -1.32
CA ARG A 72 12.58 -5.04 -2.73
C ARG A 72 12.47 -6.54 -3.02
N GLY A 73 12.25 -6.89 -4.27
CA GLY A 73 12.24 -8.28 -4.73
C GLY A 73 10.97 -8.68 -5.48
N ARG A 74 9.96 -7.82 -5.53
CA ARG A 74 8.75 -8.07 -6.33
C ARG A 74 9.02 -7.69 -7.78
N SER A 75 8.55 -8.52 -8.71
CA SER A 75 8.64 -8.25 -10.15
C SER A 75 7.68 -7.12 -10.57
N ASN A 76 7.90 -6.59 -11.76
CA ASN A 76 6.97 -5.62 -12.35
C ASN A 76 5.57 -6.20 -12.50
N ASP A 77 5.45 -7.46 -12.90
CA ASP A 77 4.16 -8.14 -13.02
C ASP A 77 3.44 -8.25 -11.68
N GLN A 78 4.17 -8.58 -10.61
CA GLN A 78 3.58 -8.64 -9.26
C GLN A 78 3.12 -7.26 -8.78
N LYS A 79 3.89 -6.21 -9.07
CA LYS A 79 3.49 -4.84 -8.71
C LYS A 79 2.25 -4.40 -9.48
N GLN A 80 2.19 -4.69 -10.77
CA GLN A 80 1.00 -4.39 -11.57
C GLN A 80 -0.22 -5.15 -11.07
N ALA A 81 -0.07 -6.42 -10.73
CA ALA A 81 -1.13 -7.23 -10.15
C ALA A 81 -1.62 -6.64 -8.82
N LEU A 82 -0.69 -6.14 -7.98
CA LEU A 82 -1.04 -5.50 -6.73
C LEU A 82 -1.87 -4.23 -6.96
N TYR A 83 -1.45 -3.37 -7.86
CA TYR A 83 -2.17 -2.12 -8.14
C TYR A 83 -3.59 -2.41 -8.65
N SER A 84 -3.71 -3.38 -9.54
CA SER A 84 -5.01 -3.82 -10.06
C SER A 84 -5.91 -4.38 -8.96
N GLU A 85 -5.36 -5.21 -8.09
CA GLU A 85 -6.11 -5.80 -6.98
C GLU A 85 -6.56 -4.76 -5.95
N ILE A 86 -5.69 -3.80 -5.62
CA ILE A 86 -6.03 -2.69 -4.73
C ILE A 86 -7.21 -1.90 -5.32
N ALA A 87 -7.13 -1.51 -6.58
CA ALA A 87 -8.20 -0.76 -7.23
C ALA A 87 -9.51 -1.54 -7.26
N SER A 88 -9.45 -2.83 -7.57
CA SER A 88 -10.62 -3.72 -7.62
C SER A 88 -11.30 -3.85 -6.26
N ARG A 89 -10.53 -4.05 -5.20
CA ARG A 89 -11.09 -4.17 -3.84
C ARG A 89 -11.61 -2.83 -3.31
N LEU A 90 -10.92 -1.75 -3.60
CA LEU A 90 -11.38 -0.40 -3.22
C LEU A 90 -12.68 -0.02 -3.91
N ALA A 91 -12.91 -0.49 -5.15
CA ALA A 91 -14.18 -0.27 -5.84
C ALA A 91 -15.36 -0.86 -5.06
N THR A 92 -15.17 -1.98 -4.37
CA THR A 92 -16.22 -2.62 -3.56
C THR A 92 -16.57 -1.82 -2.29
N VAL A 93 -15.74 -0.88 -1.89
CA VAL A 93 -15.96 -0.02 -0.71
C VAL A 93 -16.16 1.45 -1.09
N GLY A 94 -16.51 1.70 -2.34
CA GLY A 94 -16.94 3.03 -2.80
C GLY A 94 -15.83 3.94 -3.29
N VAL A 95 -14.63 3.43 -3.58
CA VAL A 95 -13.55 4.20 -4.19
C VAL A 95 -13.47 3.88 -5.67
N ALA A 96 -13.77 4.88 -6.51
CA ALA A 96 -13.69 4.73 -7.95
C ALA A 96 -12.23 4.53 -8.41
N GLY A 97 -12.03 3.79 -9.48
CA GLY A 97 -10.68 3.49 -9.99
C GLY A 97 -9.84 4.72 -10.27
N GLU A 98 -10.45 5.76 -10.83
CA GLU A 98 -9.79 7.06 -11.12
C GLU A 98 -9.33 7.80 -9.87
N ASP A 99 -9.86 7.46 -8.69
CA ASP A 99 -9.48 8.07 -7.42
C ASP A 99 -8.33 7.35 -6.71
N VAL A 100 -7.89 6.22 -7.21
CA VAL A 100 -6.82 5.44 -6.60
C VAL A 100 -5.46 5.88 -7.14
N PHE A 101 -4.64 6.47 -6.28
CA PHE A 101 -3.26 6.82 -6.58
C PHE A 101 -2.33 6.04 -5.66
N ILE A 102 -1.36 5.34 -6.23
CA ILE A 102 -0.43 4.50 -5.48
C ILE A 102 1.00 4.90 -5.80
N GLY A 103 1.78 5.21 -4.76
CA GLY A 103 3.23 5.33 -4.83
C GLY A 103 3.88 4.15 -4.11
N TYR A 104 4.96 3.64 -4.65
CA TYR A 104 5.63 2.43 -4.14
C TYR A 104 7.10 2.73 -3.92
N VAL A 105 7.60 2.49 -2.70
CA VAL A 105 8.99 2.74 -2.32
C VAL A 105 9.61 1.45 -1.80
N GLU A 106 10.71 1.03 -2.41
CA GLU A 106 11.42 -0.19 -2.04
C GLU A 106 12.55 0.08 -1.05
N ASN A 107 12.77 -0.87 -0.15
CA ASN A 107 13.88 -0.86 0.80
C ASN A 107 14.42 -2.28 0.97
N GLY A 108 15.32 -2.47 1.92
CA GLY A 108 15.92 -3.77 2.22
C GLY A 108 15.65 -4.25 3.64
N PRO A 109 16.08 -5.46 4.00
CA PRO A 109 15.87 -6.01 5.34
C PRO A 109 16.46 -5.15 6.46
N GLN A 110 17.57 -4.45 6.18
CA GLN A 110 18.26 -3.60 7.14
C GLN A 110 17.49 -2.32 7.49
N ASP A 111 16.42 -2.00 6.76
CA ASP A 111 15.70 -0.73 6.87
C ASP A 111 14.49 -0.81 7.80
N TRP A 112 14.39 -1.88 8.61
CA TRP A 112 13.25 -2.13 9.47
C TRP A 112 13.62 -2.37 10.93
N SER A 113 12.88 -1.74 11.84
CA SER A 113 12.81 -2.09 13.25
C SER A 113 11.33 -2.25 13.62
N PHE A 114 10.95 -3.42 14.10
CA PHE A 114 9.56 -3.74 14.45
C PHE A 114 9.26 -3.51 15.94
N GLY A 115 10.20 -2.98 16.66
CA GLY A 115 10.03 -2.68 18.08
C GLY A 115 11.35 -2.82 18.85
N PHE A 116 11.39 -2.26 20.04
CA PHE A 116 12.52 -2.30 20.96
C PHE A 116 13.83 -1.73 20.41
N GLY A 117 13.79 -0.99 19.31
CA GLY A 117 14.97 -0.45 18.64
C GLY A 117 15.89 -1.50 18.02
N ARG A 118 15.40 -2.72 17.81
CA ARG A 118 16.16 -3.81 17.21
C ARG A 118 15.79 -4.01 15.75
N ALA A 119 16.77 -4.40 14.95
CA ALA A 119 16.57 -4.75 13.54
C ALA A 119 16.34 -6.27 13.43
N GLN A 120 15.09 -6.69 13.60
CA GLN A 120 14.77 -8.11 13.77
C GLN A 120 15.11 -8.99 12.57
N TYR A 121 15.13 -8.42 11.36
CA TYR A 121 15.63 -9.16 10.19
C TYR A 121 17.13 -9.42 10.25
N LEU A 122 17.90 -8.54 10.90
CA LEU A 122 19.36 -8.70 11.02
C LEU A 122 19.74 -9.53 12.23
N THR A 123 18.95 -9.48 13.31
CA THR A 123 19.20 -10.26 14.52
C THR A 123 18.73 -11.73 14.40
N GLY A 124 17.94 -12.05 13.38
CA GLY A 124 17.36 -13.37 13.20
C GLY A 124 16.08 -13.62 13.99
N GLU A 125 15.56 -12.62 14.71
CA GLU A 125 14.28 -12.74 15.43
C GLU A 125 13.10 -12.89 14.45
N LEU A 126 13.23 -12.33 13.23
CA LEU A 126 12.32 -12.54 12.12
C LEU A 126 13.08 -13.08 10.92
N ALA A 127 12.51 -14.09 10.27
CA ALA A 127 13.04 -14.56 8.99
C ALA A 127 12.82 -13.52 7.91
N VAL A 128 13.87 -13.23 7.15
CA VAL A 128 13.75 -12.38 5.96
C VAL A 128 12.87 -13.11 4.94
N PRO A 129 11.78 -12.49 4.45
CA PRO A 129 10.96 -13.12 3.43
C PRO A 129 11.78 -13.50 2.19
N ALA A 130 11.54 -14.69 1.65
CA ALA A 130 12.20 -15.14 0.44
C ALA A 130 11.88 -14.16 -0.70
N GLN A 131 12.94 -13.65 -1.35
CA GLN A 131 12.76 -12.82 -2.53
C GLN A 131 12.73 -13.71 -3.76
N PRO A 132 11.72 -13.58 -4.63
CA PRO A 132 11.75 -14.29 -5.89
C PRO A 132 12.94 -13.83 -6.70
N ALA A 133 13.51 -14.75 -7.49
CA ALA A 133 14.58 -14.40 -8.41
C ALA A 133 14.11 -13.24 -9.29
N VAL A 134 14.92 -12.16 -9.32
CA VAL A 134 14.62 -11.01 -10.16
C VAL A 134 14.76 -11.46 -11.61
N SER A 135 13.64 -11.69 -12.29
CA SER A 135 13.66 -11.77 -13.74
C SER A 135 13.96 -10.37 -14.27
N ALA A 136 15.07 -10.25 -14.93
CA ALA A 136 15.48 -9.00 -15.57
C ALA A 136 14.41 -8.55 -16.58
#